data_447c9afb188d85d626c4d118d00cbcd9
#
_entry.id   447c9afb188d85d626c4d118d00cbcd9
#
_cell.length_a   1.000
_cell.length_b   1.000
_cell.length_c   1.000
_cell.angle_alpha   90.00
_cell.angle_beta   90.00
_cell.angle_gamma   90.00
#
_symmetry.space_group_name_H-M   'P 1'
#
loop_
_entity.id
_entity.type
_entity.pdbx_description
1 polymer ?
#
loop_
_entity_poly.entity_id
_entity_poly.type
_entity_poly.pdbx_seq_one_letter_code
_entity_poly.pdbx_strand_id
1 'polypeptide(L)'
;MNCYLCRQDFLPGWTLSNVWTSQTLCPTCKIEFVKRGECGGCEDCGKPGLPLCPDCQNWRNQGRRLVTHPLFLYQTQAKAFMKRYKFLGDTALLDVFKTELKKVKVKQDWIVPIPLSPERLRERRFNQAELIARMMRGRVRLVLERTDGVAFSHQTRHERLERDNPYHVIQPVTGKTILLVDDVYTTGITLHQAASRLYEAGAKEISAVTLFRSV
;
A
#
# COMPACT_ATOMS: atom_id res chain seq x y z
N MET A 1 -28.94 0.34 8.14
CA MET A 1 -27.80 0.85 7.33
C MET A 1 -27.28 -0.29 6.47
N ASN A 2 -26.86 -0.01 5.22
CA ASN A 2 -26.30 -1.04 4.33
C ASN A 2 -24.79 -1.17 4.52
N CYS A 3 -24.30 -2.39 4.70
CA CYS A 3 -22.86 -2.69 4.78
C CYS A 3 -22.19 -2.41 3.42
N TYR A 4 -21.14 -1.62 3.41
CA TYR A 4 -20.40 -1.28 2.18
C TYR A 4 -19.79 -2.50 1.50
N LEU A 5 -19.43 -3.55 2.25
CA LEU A 5 -18.78 -4.73 1.69
C LEU A 5 -19.78 -5.81 1.25
N CYS A 6 -20.65 -6.30 2.12
CA CYS A 6 -21.62 -7.37 1.79
C CYS A 6 -22.98 -6.86 1.32
N ARG A 7 -23.26 -5.56 1.41
CA ARG A 7 -24.53 -4.90 1.05
C ARG A 7 -25.74 -5.36 1.87
N GLN A 8 -25.54 -6.16 2.91
CA GLN A 8 -26.62 -6.54 3.81
C GLN A 8 -26.98 -5.38 4.75
N ASP A 9 -28.25 -5.29 5.08
CA ASP A 9 -28.73 -4.38 6.11
C ASP A 9 -28.24 -4.81 7.48
N PHE A 10 -27.82 -3.85 8.29
CA PHE A 10 -27.46 -4.08 9.68
C PHE A 10 -27.87 -2.90 10.55
N LEU A 11 -28.14 -3.20 11.82
CA LEU A 11 -28.39 -2.20 12.84
C LEU A 11 -27.04 -1.79 13.46
N PRO A 12 -26.67 -0.51 13.43
CA PRO A 12 -25.48 -0.05 14.12
C PRO A 12 -25.66 -0.24 15.62
N GLY A 13 -24.64 -0.78 16.31
CA GLY A 13 -24.66 -0.85 17.76
C GLY A 13 -24.73 0.57 18.36
N TRP A 14 -25.59 0.77 19.36
CA TRP A 14 -25.70 2.04 20.08
C TRP A 14 -24.50 2.22 21.01
N THR A 15 -23.49 2.97 20.58
CA THR A 15 -22.39 3.43 21.42
C THR A 15 -22.20 4.92 21.19
N LEU A 16 -21.74 5.67 22.21
CA LEU A 16 -21.48 7.11 22.10
C LEU A 16 -20.54 7.44 20.94
N SER A 17 -19.61 6.55 20.61
CA SER A 17 -18.70 6.70 19.45
C SER A 17 -19.41 6.55 18.12
N ASN A 18 -20.51 5.80 18.05
CA ASN A 18 -21.23 5.51 16.80
C ASN A 18 -22.23 6.62 16.41
N VAL A 19 -22.53 7.54 17.34
CA VAL A 19 -23.35 8.73 17.06
C VAL A 19 -22.62 9.70 16.12
N TRP A 20 -21.28 9.74 16.20
CA TRP A 20 -20.43 10.65 15.44
C TRP A 20 -19.64 10.00 14.29
N THR A 21 -19.66 8.68 14.17
CA THR A 21 -18.98 7.94 13.10
C THR A 21 -19.96 7.03 12.38
N SER A 22 -20.16 7.25 11.07
CA SER A 22 -20.95 6.34 10.26
C SER A 22 -20.30 4.96 10.24
N GLN A 23 -21.01 3.93 10.66
CA GLN A 23 -20.57 2.54 10.53
C GLN A 23 -20.72 2.11 9.07
N THR A 24 -19.59 1.87 8.41
CA THR A 24 -19.55 1.47 7.00
C THR A 24 -19.61 -0.05 6.81
N LEU A 25 -19.30 -0.82 7.85
CA LEU A 25 -19.30 -2.28 7.85
C LEU A 25 -20.21 -2.87 8.93
N CYS A 26 -20.91 -3.95 8.58
CA CYS A 26 -21.57 -4.79 9.56
C CYS A 26 -20.53 -5.48 10.49
N PRO A 27 -20.94 -5.95 11.68
CA PRO A 27 -20.04 -6.61 12.64
C PRO A 27 -19.25 -7.75 12.02
N THR A 28 -19.89 -8.62 11.23
CA THR A 28 -19.26 -9.75 10.54
C THR A 28 -18.13 -9.30 9.61
N CYS A 29 -18.41 -8.37 8.71
CA CYS A 29 -17.39 -7.88 7.78
C CYS A 29 -16.25 -7.12 8.47
N LYS A 30 -16.51 -6.50 9.62
CA LYS A 30 -15.50 -5.78 10.38
C LYS A 30 -14.51 -6.70 11.07
N ILE A 31 -14.97 -7.84 11.61
CA ILE A 31 -14.13 -8.82 12.30
C ILE A 31 -13.15 -9.53 11.35
N GLU A 32 -13.52 -9.66 10.07
CA GLU A 32 -12.74 -10.40 9.09
C GLU A 32 -11.49 -9.69 8.55
N PHE A 33 -11.27 -8.42 8.91
CA PHE A 33 -10.02 -7.74 8.61
C PHE A 33 -8.99 -7.93 9.73
N VAL A 34 -8.12 -8.95 9.58
CA VAL A 34 -7.08 -9.27 10.55
C VAL A 34 -5.99 -8.19 10.51
N LYS A 35 -5.79 -7.52 11.65
CA LYS A 35 -4.71 -6.53 11.78
C LYS A 35 -3.36 -7.21 11.93
N ARG A 36 -2.31 -6.61 11.34
CA ARG A 36 -0.94 -7.12 11.42
C ARG A 36 -0.44 -7.34 12.85
N GLY A 37 -0.80 -6.46 13.80
CA GLY A 37 -0.28 -6.47 15.17
C GLY A 37 -0.68 -7.69 16.03
N GLU A 38 -1.61 -8.50 15.55
CA GLU A 38 -2.15 -9.65 16.27
C GLU A 38 -1.35 -10.95 16.00
N CYS A 39 -0.51 -10.97 14.97
CA CYS A 39 0.27 -12.13 14.56
C CYS A 39 1.73 -11.72 14.39
N GLY A 40 2.63 -12.04 15.27
CA GLY A 40 4.07 -11.80 15.07
C GLY A 40 4.51 -12.09 13.62
N GLY A 41 5.65 -11.55 13.17
CA GLY A 41 6.07 -11.77 11.77
C GLY A 41 7.31 -10.98 11.37
N CYS A 42 7.57 -10.98 10.07
CA CYS A 42 8.74 -10.38 9.47
C CYS A 42 8.90 -8.89 9.84
N GLU A 43 10.04 -8.54 10.42
CA GLU A 43 10.34 -7.18 10.87
C GLU A 43 10.41 -6.15 9.73
N ASP A 44 10.74 -6.59 8.50
CA ASP A 44 10.80 -5.68 7.36
C ASP A 44 9.45 -5.54 6.63
N CYS A 45 8.70 -6.62 6.41
CA CYS A 45 7.49 -6.54 5.60
C CYS A 45 6.20 -6.98 6.30
N GLY A 46 6.28 -7.41 7.56
CA GLY A 46 5.12 -7.83 8.35
C GLY A 46 4.44 -9.13 7.90
N LYS A 47 5.08 -9.97 7.06
CA LYS A 47 4.56 -11.30 6.71
C LYS A 47 4.48 -12.16 7.98
N PRO A 48 3.33 -12.78 8.30
CA PRO A 48 3.22 -13.67 9.45
C PRO A 48 4.23 -14.83 9.42
N GLY A 49 4.62 -15.30 10.59
CA GLY A 49 5.49 -16.46 10.76
C GLY A 49 6.91 -16.07 11.16
N LEU A 50 7.87 -16.09 10.25
CA LEU A 50 9.30 -15.87 10.55
C LEU A 50 9.62 -14.41 10.90
N PRO A 51 10.58 -14.17 11.84
CA PRO A 51 11.08 -12.82 12.14
C PRO A 51 11.71 -12.10 10.94
N LEU A 52 12.26 -12.87 9.99
CA LEU A 52 12.71 -12.40 8.70
C LEU A 52 12.32 -13.41 7.62
N CYS A 53 11.44 -13.02 6.72
CA CYS A 53 10.97 -13.92 5.65
C CYS A 53 11.99 -14.03 4.51
N PRO A 54 11.96 -15.12 3.70
CA PRO A 54 12.93 -15.35 2.63
C PRO A 54 12.99 -14.19 1.61
N ASP A 55 11.85 -13.57 1.28
CA ASP A 55 11.83 -12.42 0.36
C ASP A 55 12.64 -11.25 0.92
N CYS A 56 12.43 -10.92 2.21
CA CYS A 56 13.16 -9.83 2.87
C CYS A 56 14.64 -10.17 3.10
N GLN A 57 14.98 -11.42 3.40
CA GLN A 57 16.35 -11.86 3.44
C GLN A 57 17.05 -11.65 2.09
N ASN A 58 16.38 -12.01 0.98
CA ASN A 58 16.92 -11.79 -0.35
C ASN A 58 17.12 -10.29 -0.68
N TRP A 59 16.16 -9.42 -0.28
CA TRP A 59 16.33 -7.97 -0.44
C TRP A 59 17.49 -7.43 0.38
N ARG A 60 17.67 -7.87 1.64
CA ARG A 60 18.82 -7.48 2.48
C ARG A 60 20.16 -7.92 1.89
N ASN A 61 20.22 -9.13 1.34
CA ASN A 61 21.43 -9.66 0.67
C ASN A 61 21.83 -8.80 -0.55
N GLN A 62 20.87 -8.10 -1.17
CA GLN A 62 21.11 -7.15 -2.26
C GLN A 62 21.38 -5.71 -1.75
N GLY A 63 21.54 -5.50 -0.44
CA GLY A 63 21.68 -4.17 0.15
C GLY A 63 20.43 -3.29 0.13
N ARG A 64 19.27 -3.88 -0.14
CA ARG A 64 17.98 -3.16 -0.34
C ARG A 64 16.99 -3.41 0.78
N ARG A 65 17.29 -2.96 1.99
CA ARG A 65 16.35 -3.05 3.09
C ARG A 65 15.27 -1.97 3.00
N LEU A 66 14.00 -2.36 3.06
CA LEU A 66 12.88 -1.44 3.13
C LEU A 66 11.89 -1.90 4.20
N VAL A 67 11.71 -1.10 5.25
CA VAL A 67 10.72 -1.38 6.29
C VAL A 67 9.35 -0.97 5.80
N THR A 68 8.43 -1.92 5.74
CA THR A 68 7.05 -1.74 5.31
C THR A 68 6.08 -2.07 6.43
N HIS A 69 5.10 -1.21 6.66
CA HIS A 69 4.07 -1.35 7.68
C HIS A 69 2.70 -1.64 7.04
N PRO A 70 2.37 -2.91 6.73
CA PRO A 70 1.03 -3.25 6.27
C PRO A 70 0.04 -3.11 7.43
N LEU A 71 -1.17 -2.63 7.13
CA LEU A 71 -2.20 -2.44 8.15
C LEU A 71 -2.98 -3.74 8.41
N PHE A 72 -3.26 -4.50 7.35
CA PHE A 72 -4.07 -5.73 7.41
C PHE A 72 -3.44 -6.87 6.61
N LEU A 73 -3.87 -8.10 6.88
CA LEU A 73 -3.51 -9.26 6.06
C LEU A 73 -4.44 -9.37 4.84
N TYR A 74 -3.89 -9.80 3.70
CA TYR A 74 -4.60 -9.97 2.45
C TYR A 74 -5.30 -11.32 2.39
N GLN A 75 -6.41 -11.45 3.12
CA GLN A 75 -7.24 -12.65 3.21
C GLN A 75 -8.57 -12.48 2.45
N THR A 76 -9.54 -13.38 2.68
CA THR A 76 -10.76 -13.50 1.89
C THR A 76 -11.52 -12.18 1.68
N GLN A 77 -11.77 -11.42 2.74
CA GLN A 77 -12.49 -10.14 2.64
C GLN A 77 -11.66 -9.05 1.99
N ALA A 78 -10.35 -9.04 2.23
CA ALA A 78 -9.45 -8.12 1.55
C ALA A 78 -9.42 -8.36 0.03
N LYS A 79 -9.50 -9.62 -0.42
CA LYS A 79 -9.61 -9.96 -1.84
C LYS A 79 -10.91 -9.45 -2.45
N ALA A 80 -12.05 -9.67 -1.78
CA ALA A 80 -13.36 -9.17 -2.20
C ALA A 80 -13.38 -7.64 -2.27
N PHE A 81 -12.84 -6.96 -1.23
CA PHE A 81 -12.66 -5.52 -1.21
C PHE A 81 -11.82 -5.04 -2.41
N MET A 82 -10.63 -5.60 -2.61
CA MET A 82 -9.72 -5.16 -3.66
C MET A 82 -10.28 -5.39 -5.07
N LYS A 83 -11.06 -6.46 -5.28
CA LYS A 83 -11.75 -6.71 -6.55
C LYS A 83 -12.73 -5.56 -6.85
N ARG A 84 -13.57 -5.17 -5.91
CA ARG A 84 -14.52 -4.06 -6.09
C ARG A 84 -13.80 -2.73 -6.24
N TYR A 85 -12.84 -2.47 -5.36
CA TYR A 85 -12.08 -1.23 -5.34
C TYR A 85 -11.32 -0.99 -6.65
N LYS A 86 -10.56 -2.01 -7.15
CA LYS A 86 -9.72 -1.87 -8.35
C LYS A 86 -10.48 -1.95 -9.66
N PHE A 87 -11.47 -2.83 -9.76
CA PHE A 87 -12.07 -3.18 -11.05
C PHE A 87 -13.49 -2.63 -11.22
N LEU A 88 -14.22 -2.40 -10.14
CA LEU A 88 -15.54 -1.77 -10.22
C LEU A 88 -15.52 -0.27 -9.89
N GLY A 89 -14.34 0.29 -9.58
CA GLY A 89 -14.17 1.70 -9.29
C GLY A 89 -14.91 2.18 -8.03
N ASP A 90 -15.25 1.27 -7.12
CA ASP A 90 -16.00 1.59 -5.90
C ASP A 90 -15.07 2.23 -4.86
N THR A 91 -14.68 3.48 -5.12
CA THR A 91 -13.73 4.22 -4.28
C THR A 91 -14.28 4.54 -2.89
N ALA A 92 -15.62 4.62 -2.74
CA ALA A 92 -16.27 4.83 -1.45
C ALA A 92 -15.98 3.70 -0.44
N LEU A 93 -15.67 2.49 -0.93
CA LEU A 93 -15.23 1.39 -0.07
C LEU A 93 -14.01 1.73 0.79
N LEU A 94 -13.16 2.64 0.36
CA LEU A 94 -11.97 3.03 1.11
C LEU A 94 -12.32 3.69 2.46
N ASP A 95 -13.51 4.27 2.60
CA ASP A 95 -13.99 4.84 3.87
C ASP A 95 -14.04 3.83 5.02
N VAL A 96 -14.14 2.54 4.70
CA VAL A 96 -14.02 1.44 5.67
C VAL A 96 -12.72 1.52 6.48
N PHE A 97 -11.62 1.96 5.86
CA PHE A 97 -10.29 2.05 6.47
C PHE A 97 -9.92 3.46 6.94
N LYS A 98 -10.82 4.43 6.79
CA LYS A 98 -10.55 5.84 7.10
C LYS A 98 -10.01 6.07 8.51
N THR A 99 -10.58 5.37 9.49
CA THR A 99 -10.15 5.49 10.90
C THR A 99 -8.74 4.95 11.09
N GLU A 100 -8.41 3.79 10.48
CA GLU A 100 -7.10 3.15 10.60
C GLU A 100 -6.03 3.93 9.84
N LEU A 101 -6.34 4.43 8.65
CA LEU A 101 -5.43 5.26 7.87
C LEU A 101 -5.09 6.58 8.58
N LYS A 102 -6.07 7.21 9.25
CA LYS A 102 -5.84 8.42 10.05
C LYS A 102 -4.99 8.17 11.31
N LYS A 103 -4.93 6.94 11.83
CA LYS A 103 -4.10 6.55 12.98
C LYS A 103 -2.65 6.30 12.61
N VAL A 104 -2.33 6.12 11.33
CA VAL A 104 -0.95 5.94 10.89
C VAL A 104 -0.15 7.18 11.25
N LYS A 105 0.86 6.98 12.10
CA LYS A 105 1.77 8.06 12.52
C LYS A 105 2.81 8.28 11.41
N VAL A 106 2.64 9.33 10.63
CA VAL A 106 3.59 9.75 9.60
C VAL A 106 4.64 10.64 10.25
N LYS A 107 5.90 10.19 10.26
CA LYS A 107 7.06 10.94 10.76
C LYS A 107 7.89 11.52 9.62
N GLN A 108 7.66 11.06 8.40
CA GLN A 108 8.36 11.44 7.19
C GLN A 108 7.89 12.80 6.68
N ASP A 109 8.77 13.49 5.95
CA ASP A 109 8.45 14.80 5.35
C ASP A 109 7.33 14.69 4.33
N TRP A 110 7.35 13.59 3.54
CA TRP A 110 6.41 13.39 2.45
C TRP A 110 5.79 11.99 2.43
N ILE A 111 4.53 11.94 2.05
CA ILE A 111 3.82 10.72 1.70
C ILE A 111 3.82 10.63 0.17
N VAL A 112 4.39 9.56 -0.38
CA VAL A 112 4.53 9.37 -1.82
C VAL A 112 3.78 8.11 -2.24
N PRO A 113 2.64 8.25 -2.93
CA PRO A 113 1.92 7.09 -3.45
C PRO A 113 2.64 6.50 -4.66
N ILE A 114 2.62 5.16 -4.76
CA ILE A 114 3.13 4.44 -5.93
C ILE A 114 2.26 4.78 -7.14
N PRO A 115 2.85 5.27 -8.27
CA PRO A 115 2.09 5.56 -9.47
C PRO A 115 1.69 4.27 -10.22
N LEU A 116 0.56 4.34 -10.89
CA LEU A 116 0.16 3.34 -11.88
C LEU A 116 0.83 3.61 -13.22
N SER A 117 0.92 2.58 -14.07
CA SER A 117 1.23 2.81 -15.48
C SER A 117 0.11 3.60 -16.16
N PRO A 118 0.41 4.36 -17.23
CA PRO A 118 -0.58 5.14 -17.98
C PRO A 118 -1.75 4.27 -18.47
N GLU A 119 -1.48 3.03 -18.89
CA GLU A 119 -2.51 2.07 -19.30
C GLU A 119 -3.45 1.74 -18.14
N ARG A 120 -2.91 1.33 -16.99
CA ARG A 120 -3.73 1.02 -15.81
C ARG A 120 -4.48 2.21 -15.26
N LEU A 121 -3.90 3.41 -15.36
CA LEU A 121 -4.60 4.62 -14.94
C LEU A 121 -5.79 4.94 -15.85
N ARG A 122 -5.66 4.72 -17.17
CA ARG A 122 -6.79 4.84 -18.12
C ARG A 122 -7.89 3.84 -17.85
N GLU A 123 -7.53 2.57 -17.58
CA GLU A 123 -8.49 1.50 -17.25
C GLU A 123 -9.24 1.78 -15.94
N ARG A 124 -8.52 2.16 -14.89
CA ARG A 124 -9.08 2.31 -13.53
C ARG A 124 -9.63 3.69 -13.25
N ARG A 125 -9.17 4.71 -13.99
CA ARG A 125 -9.52 6.14 -13.85
C ARG A 125 -9.10 6.78 -12.53
N PHE A 126 -8.42 6.06 -11.65
CA PHE A 126 -7.88 6.57 -10.39
C PHE A 126 -6.66 5.75 -9.94
N ASN A 127 -5.82 6.36 -9.10
CA ASN A 127 -4.69 5.67 -8.47
C ASN A 127 -5.09 5.25 -7.04
N GLN A 128 -5.11 3.94 -6.79
CA GLN A 128 -5.46 3.35 -5.49
C GLN A 128 -4.56 3.83 -4.37
N ALA A 129 -3.25 3.84 -4.61
CA ALA A 129 -2.25 4.25 -3.63
C ALA A 129 -2.39 5.75 -3.29
N GLU A 130 -2.75 6.58 -4.27
CA GLU A 130 -2.98 7.99 -4.05
C GLU A 130 -4.20 8.25 -3.17
N LEU A 131 -5.32 7.56 -3.42
CA LEU A 131 -6.51 7.70 -2.57
C LEU A 131 -6.22 7.26 -1.13
N ILE A 132 -5.47 6.16 -0.94
CA ILE A 132 -5.02 5.71 0.38
C ILE A 132 -4.17 6.79 1.05
N ALA A 133 -3.16 7.33 0.35
CA ALA A 133 -2.27 8.36 0.85
C ALA A 133 -3.02 9.63 1.27
N ARG A 134 -4.02 10.07 0.47
CA ARG A 134 -4.84 11.26 0.77
C ARG A 134 -5.75 11.10 1.99
N MET A 135 -6.05 9.87 2.42
CA MET A 135 -6.77 9.62 3.68
C MET A 135 -5.88 9.68 4.92
N MET A 136 -4.57 9.59 4.75
CA MET A 136 -3.60 9.68 5.83
C MET A 136 -3.37 11.15 6.25
N ARG A 137 -2.81 11.35 7.45
CA ARG A 137 -2.42 12.68 7.93
C ARG A 137 -0.97 12.95 7.55
N GLY A 138 -0.74 13.82 6.58
CA GLY A 138 0.60 14.20 6.15
C GLY A 138 0.60 14.90 4.79
N ARG A 139 1.79 15.23 4.31
CA ARG A 139 1.98 15.97 3.06
C ARG A 139 2.14 14.99 1.90
N VAL A 140 1.08 14.78 1.12
CA VAL A 140 1.12 13.95 -0.10
C VAL A 140 1.85 14.70 -1.21
N ARG A 141 2.80 14.01 -1.87
CA ARG A 141 3.57 14.50 -3.02
C ARG A 141 3.62 13.44 -4.12
N LEU A 142 3.32 13.85 -5.35
CA LEU A 142 3.43 13.00 -6.54
C LEU A 142 4.79 13.29 -7.19
N VAL A 143 5.81 12.59 -6.72
CA VAL A 143 7.21 12.78 -7.14
C VAL A 143 7.71 11.64 -8.01
N LEU A 144 6.90 10.61 -8.21
CA LEU A 144 7.20 9.45 -9.04
C LEU A 144 6.23 9.38 -10.21
N GLU A 145 6.75 8.99 -11.35
CA GLU A 145 6.00 8.50 -12.50
C GLU A 145 6.38 7.05 -12.81
N ARG A 146 5.49 6.34 -13.48
CA ARG A 146 5.74 5.01 -13.99
C ARG A 146 5.51 4.99 -15.49
N THR A 147 6.52 4.58 -16.25
CA THR A 147 6.41 4.31 -17.68
C THR A 147 6.06 2.84 -17.91
N ASP A 148 5.40 2.56 -19.03
CA ASP A 148 5.22 1.19 -19.48
C ASP A 148 6.58 0.69 -20.00
N GLY A 149 7.14 -0.35 -19.36
CA GLY A 149 8.43 -0.91 -19.78
C GLY A 149 8.30 -1.54 -21.16
N VAL A 150 9.22 -1.22 -22.08
CA VAL A 150 9.36 -1.94 -23.34
C VAL A 150 9.91 -3.34 -23.03
N ALA A 151 9.15 -4.37 -23.29
CA ALA A 151 9.58 -5.76 -23.08
C ALA A 151 10.68 -6.13 -24.09
N PHE A 152 11.93 -6.12 -23.67
CA PHE A 152 13.03 -6.73 -24.42
C PHE A 152 13.26 -8.18 -23.97
N SER A 153 13.12 -9.09 -24.91
CA SER A 153 13.08 -10.54 -24.69
C SER A 153 14.44 -11.19 -24.73
N HIS A 154 15.42 -11.01 -23.97
CA HIS A 154 16.63 -11.87 -23.86
C HIS A 154 17.64 -11.44 -22.80
N GLN A 155 17.23 -11.27 -21.54
CA GLN A 155 18.18 -10.93 -20.45
C GLN A 155 17.90 -11.72 -19.17
N THR A 156 18.92 -11.88 -18.31
CA THR A 156 18.82 -12.56 -17.02
C THR A 156 17.91 -11.81 -16.06
N ARG A 157 17.32 -12.53 -15.10
CA ARG A 157 16.37 -11.98 -14.12
C ARG A 157 16.94 -10.80 -13.32
N HIS A 158 18.25 -10.77 -13.07
CA HIS A 158 18.93 -9.73 -12.29
C HIS A 158 19.14 -8.44 -13.10
N GLU A 159 19.57 -8.56 -14.35
CA GLU A 159 19.77 -7.42 -15.25
C GLU A 159 18.44 -6.74 -15.62
N ARG A 160 17.32 -7.51 -15.68
CA ARG A 160 15.96 -6.96 -15.87
C ARG A 160 15.53 -6.08 -14.69
N LEU A 161 15.88 -6.45 -13.44
CA LEU A 161 15.48 -5.69 -12.25
C LEU A 161 16.18 -4.32 -12.15
N GLU A 162 17.37 -4.17 -12.71
CA GLU A 162 18.14 -2.92 -12.64
C GLU A 162 17.92 -2.01 -13.87
N ARG A 163 17.86 -2.57 -15.07
CA ARG A 163 17.65 -1.79 -16.30
C ARG A 163 16.20 -1.44 -16.56
N ASP A 164 15.26 -2.27 -16.13
CA ASP A 164 13.82 -2.11 -16.39
C ASP A 164 13.05 -1.58 -15.19
N ASN A 165 13.68 -0.79 -14.31
CA ASN A 165 12.92 -0.13 -13.25
C ASN A 165 12.02 0.94 -13.88
N PRO A 166 10.68 0.71 -13.91
CA PRO A 166 9.74 1.57 -14.64
C PRO A 166 9.47 2.90 -13.95
N TYR A 167 10.07 3.15 -12.78
CA TYR A 167 9.82 4.36 -12.00
C TYR A 167 10.83 5.46 -12.32
N HIS A 168 10.34 6.70 -12.42
CA HIS A 168 11.14 7.90 -12.63
C HIS A 168 10.78 8.96 -11.58
N VAL A 169 11.81 9.63 -11.04
CA VAL A 169 11.62 10.75 -10.12
C VAL A 169 11.45 12.03 -10.94
N ILE A 170 10.33 12.72 -10.75
CA ILE A 170 9.92 13.90 -11.53
C ILE A 170 10.04 15.22 -10.77
N GLN A 171 10.41 15.18 -9.49
CA GLN A 171 10.62 16.36 -8.65
C GLN A 171 11.82 16.12 -7.72
N PRO A 172 12.57 17.15 -7.31
CA PRO A 172 13.69 17.00 -6.37
C PRO A 172 13.26 16.40 -5.03
N VAL A 173 13.96 15.36 -4.58
CA VAL A 173 13.70 14.65 -3.31
C VAL A 173 14.92 14.64 -2.38
N THR A 174 16.00 15.35 -2.74
CA THR A 174 17.26 15.37 -2.00
C THR A 174 17.05 15.74 -0.53
N GLY A 175 17.59 14.91 0.36
CA GLY A 175 17.52 15.08 1.82
C GLY A 175 16.15 14.82 2.44
N LYS A 176 15.12 14.44 1.67
CA LYS A 176 13.78 14.19 2.20
C LYS A 176 13.65 12.79 2.78
N THR A 177 12.88 12.71 3.86
CA THR A 177 12.39 11.44 4.40
C THR A 177 11.02 11.14 3.77
N ILE A 178 10.83 9.91 3.28
CA ILE A 178 9.68 9.54 2.43
C ILE A 178 8.96 8.31 2.99
N LEU A 179 7.63 8.42 3.07
CA LEU A 179 6.74 7.29 3.30
C LEU A 179 6.08 6.87 1.98
N LEU A 180 6.52 5.76 1.39
CA LEU A 180 5.86 5.17 0.23
C LEU A 180 4.52 4.56 0.62
N VAL A 181 3.51 4.71 -0.24
CA VAL A 181 2.18 4.14 -0.03
C VAL A 181 1.79 3.26 -1.20
N ASP A 182 1.33 2.04 -0.92
CA ASP A 182 0.75 1.13 -1.93
C ASP A 182 -0.45 0.40 -1.34
N ASP A 183 -1.22 -0.29 -2.18
CA ASP A 183 -2.41 -1.03 -1.74
C ASP A 183 -2.08 -2.42 -1.17
N VAL A 184 -1.24 -3.22 -1.83
CA VAL A 184 -0.91 -4.60 -1.43
C VAL A 184 0.58 -4.88 -1.56
N TYR A 185 1.20 -5.31 -0.47
CA TYR A 185 2.55 -5.88 -0.49
C TYR A 185 2.47 -7.38 -0.81
N THR A 186 3.03 -7.80 -1.92
CA THR A 186 3.21 -9.22 -2.29
C THR A 186 4.66 -9.66 -2.12
N THR A 187 5.50 -9.47 -3.11
CA THR A 187 6.94 -9.74 -3.10
C THR A 187 7.79 -8.52 -2.74
N GLY A 188 7.19 -7.33 -2.76
CA GLY A 188 7.84 -6.06 -2.51
C GLY A 188 8.53 -5.43 -3.72
N ILE A 189 8.55 -6.09 -4.89
CA ILE A 189 9.26 -5.60 -6.09
C ILE A 189 8.89 -4.14 -6.39
N THR A 190 7.61 -3.81 -6.42
CA THR A 190 7.09 -2.46 -6.67
C THR A 190 7.71 -1.41 -5.75
N LEU A 191 7.64 -1.67 -4.43
CA LEU A 191 8.13 -0.72 -3.42
C LEU A 191 9.66 -0.62 -3.43
N HIS A 192 10.38 -1.74 -3.62
CA HIS A 192 11.83 -1.73 -3.69
C HIS A 192 12.35 -1.01 -4.95
N GLN A 193 11.70 -1.19 -6.10
CA GLN A 193 12.02 -0.47 -7.33
C GLN A 193 11.80 1.04 -7.17
N ALA A 194 10.65 1.45 -6.63
CA ALA A 194 10.36 2.86 -6.38
C ALA A 194 11.35 3.47 -5.37
N ALA A 195 11.65 2.75 -4.28
CA ALA A 195 12.62 3.19 -3.27
C ALA A 195 14.03 3.35 -3.87
N SER A 196 14.49 2.44 -4.73
CA SER A 196 15.79 2.55 -5.41
C SER A 196 15.90 3.87 -6.17
N ARG A 197 14.89 4.20 -6.99
CA ARG A 197 14.90 5.47 -7.75
C ARG A 197 14.91 6.71 -6.85
N LEU A 198 14.19 6.66 -5.74
CA LEU A 198 14.17 7.78 -4.78
C LEU A 198 15.52 7.93 -4.05
N TYR A 199 16.18 6.82 -3.66
CA TYR A 199 17.53 6.87 -3.10
C TYR A 199 18.56 7.38 -4.09
N GLU A 200 18.52 6.93 -5.34
CA GLU A 200 19.37 7.42 -6.45
C GLU A 200 19.19 8.93 -6.66
N ALA A 201 17.97 9.46 -6.46
CA ALA A 201 17.67 10.90 -6.51
C ALA A 201 17.98 11.66 -5.21
N GLY A 202 18.64 11.02 -4.22
CA GLY A 202 19.12 11.66 -3.01
C GLY A 202 18.13 11.71 -1.84
N ALA A 203 17.08 10.90 -1.81
CA ALA A 203 16.23 10.76 -0.63
C ALA A 203 17.06 10.26 0.56
N LYS A 204 16.79 10.81 1.78
CA LYS A 204 17.55 10.52 2.99
C LYS A 204 17.15 9.18 3.62
N GLU A 205 15.85 8.94 3.72
CA GLU A 205 15.29 7.76 4.37
C GLU A 205 13.94 7.42 3.73
N ILE A 206 13.71 6.13 3.50
CA ILE A 206 12.47 5.64 2.90
C ILE A 206 11.93 4.50 3.75
N SER A 207 10.65 4.58 4.06
CA SER A 207 9.85 3.49 4.60
C SER A 207 8.58 3.35 3.78
N ALA A 208 7.78 2.33 4.06
CA ALA A 208 6.55 2.11 3.32
C ALA A 208 5.38 1.73 4.22
N VAL A 209 4.17 1.99 3.75
CA VAL A 209 2.92 1.50 4.33
C VAL A 209 2.06 0.92 3.20
N THR A 210 1.40 -0.20 3.48
CA THR A 210 0.42 -0.78 2.56
C THR A 210 -0.88 -1.08 3.30
N LEU A 211 -1.98 -1.04 2.57
CA LEU A 211 -3.26 -1.41 3.18
C LEU A 211 -3.25 -2.90 3.55
N PHE A 212 -2.73 -3.74 2.64
CA PHE A 212 -2.68 -5.19 2.83
C PHE A 212 -1.30 -5.80 2.65
N ARG A 213 -1.08 -6.95 3.32
CA ARG A 213 0.07 -7.85 3.16
C ARG A 213 -0.42 -9.22 2.70
N SER A 214 0.05 -9.68 1.56
CA SER A 214 -0.17 -11.06 1.10
C SER A 214 0.55 -12.05 2.03
N VAL A 215 -0.10 -13.12 2.38
CA VAL A 215 0.41 -14.22 3.23
C VAL A 215 0.95 -15.35 2.36
#